data_fad7b246a4a1864b5ca53e794488f769
#
_entry.id   fad7b246a4a1864b5ca53e794488f769
#
_cell.length_a   1.000
_cell.length_b   1.000
_cell.length_c   1.000
_cell.angle_alpha   90.00
_cell.angle_beta   90.00
_cell.angle_gamma   90.00
#
_symmetry.space_group_name_H-M   'P 1'
#
loop_
_entity.id
_entity.type
_entity.pdbx_description
1 polymer ?
#
loop_
_entity_poly.entity_id
_entity_poly.type
_entity_poly.pdbx_seq_one_letter_code
_entity_poly.pdbx_strand_id
1 'polypeptide(L)'
;MAMFNAVLLVCAGNICRSPTAEYLLIDKLADSDIKVSSAGLTALVGKGAEATASKITLSNNIDMSAHKGLQLTKSLVAENDLILVMEQRHLTDLLGQYPNARGKTFLLGKWLNDTEISDPYRQSQEAFEHVYQLIDKACNAWTKYL
;
A
#
# COMPACT_ATOMS: atom_id res chain seq x y z
N MET A 1 20.18 -2.50 -12.60
CA MET A 1 19.95 -3.41 -11.46
C MET A 1 18.96 -2.79 -10.49
N ALA A 2 17.90 -3.51 -10.16
CA ALA A 2 16.95 -3.01 -9.19
C ALA A 2 17.52 -3.06 -7.78
N MET A 3 17.41 -1.94 -7.05
CA MET A 3 17.82 -1.88 -5.64
C MET A 3 16.87 -2.68 -4.74
N PHE A 4 15.60 -2.76 -5.13
CA PHE A 4 14.57 -3.49 -4.41
C PHE A 4 13.99 -4.59 -5.27
N ASN A 5 13.78 -5.76 -4.69
CA ASN A 5 13.19 -6.92 -5.37
C ASN A 5 11.75 -7.18 -4.93
N ALA A 6 11.37 -6.74 -3.74
CA ALA A 6 10.05 -6.96 -3.18
C ALA A 6 9.61 -5.78 -2.34
N VAL A 7 8.38 -5.29 -2.61
CA VAL A 7 7.78 -4.14 -1.94
C VAL A 7 6.47 -4.57 -1.31
N LEU A 8 6.27 -4.21 -0.05
CA LEU A 8 5.06 -4.50 0.70
C LEU A 8 4.34 -3.20 1.08
N LEU A 9 3.07 -3.10 0.72
CA LEU A 9 2.23 -1.97 1.10
C LEU A 9 1.43 -2.36 2.34
N VAL A 10 1.43 -1.51 3.37
CA VAL A 10 0.75 -1.82 4.64
C VAL A 10 -0.18 -0.70 5.06
N CYS A 11 -1.42 -1.06 5.41
CA CYS A 11 -2.35 -0.17 6.10
C CYS A 11 -2.98 -0.94 7.26
N ALA A 12 -4.05 -0.45 7.85
CA ALA A 12 -4.68 -1.13 8.98
C ALA A 12 -5.41 -2.41 8.52
N GLY A 13 -6.48 -2.28 7.75
CA GLY A 13 -7.39 -3.39 7.40
C GLY A 13 -7.02 -4.18 6.16
N ASN A 14 -6.14 -3.68 5.31
CA ASN A 14 -5.77 -4.27 4.04
C ASN A 14 -6.95 -4.48 3.07
N ILE A 15 -7.91 -3.56 3.08
CA ILE A 15 -9.04 -3.62 2.15
C ILE A 15 -9.20 -2.38 1.28
N CYS A 16 -8.52 -1.27 1.58
CA CYS A 16 -8.68 -0.02 0.83
C CYS A 16 -7.35 0.55 0.36
N ARG A 17 -6.62 1.23 1.25
CA ARG A 17 -5.41 2.00 0.87
C ARG A 17 -4.27 1.12 0.37
N SER A 18 -3.90 0.08 1.10
CA SER A 18 -2.78 -0.76 0.70
C SER A 18 -3.08 -1.60 -0.54
N PRO A 19 -4.30 -2.17 -0.74
CA PRO A 19 -4.58 -2.83 -2.01
C PRO A 19 -4.55 -1.87 -3.19
N THR A 20 -5.07 -0.65 -3.03
CA THR A 20 -5.04 0.36 -4.11
C THR A 20 -3.60 0.66 -4.50
N ALA A 21 -2.73 0.91 -3.52
CA ALA A 21 -1.32 1.18 -3.78
C ALA A 21 -0.63 -0.04 -4.41
N GLU A 22 -0.92 -1.23 -3.93
CA GLU A 22 -0.39 -2.47 -4.48
C GLU A 22 -0.70 -2.59 -5.97
N TYR A 23 -1.97 -2.49 -6.33
CA TYR A 23 -2.40 -2.68 -7.73
C TYR A 23 -1.91 -1.56 -8.63
N LEU A 24 -1.85 -0.32 -8.14
CA LEU A 24 -1.27 0.79 -8.89
C LEU A 24 0.22 0.57 -9.15
N LEU A 25 0.98 0.12 -8.13
CA LEU A 25 2.40 -0.16 -8.33
C LEU A 25 2.64 -1.34 -9.26
N ILE A 26 1.83 -2.40 -9.16
CA ILE A 26 1.94 -3.53 -10.09
C ILE A 26 1.78 -3.04 -11.53
N ASP A 27 0.80 -2.19 -11.78
CA ASP A 27 0.56 -1.63 -13.11
C ASP A 27 1.73 -0.76 -13.58
N LYS A 28 2.22 0.12 -12.70
CA LYS A 28 3.32 1.03 -13.04
C LYS A 28 4.65 0.32 -13.22
N LEU A 29 4.83 -0.84 -12.59
CA LEU A 29 6.06 -1.63 -12.61
C LEU A 29 5.92 -2.89 -13.46
N ALA A 30 4.96 -2.91 -14.40
CA ALA A 30 4.64 -4.08 -15.20
C ALA A 30 5.85 -4.64 -15.97
N ASP A 31 6.79 -3.78 -16.35
CA ASP A 31 8.00 -4.19 -17.09
C ASP A 31 9.18 -4.54 -16.19
N SER A 32 8.98 -4.58 -14.88
CA SER A 32 10.03 -4.92 -13.92
C SER A 32 9.77 -6.26 -13.27
N ASP A 33 10.81 -6.82 -12.63
CA ASP A 33 10.71 -8.09 -11.89
C ASP A 33 10.40 -7.86 -10.41
N ILE A 34 10.07 -6.62 -10.02
CA ILE A 34 9.76 -6.30 -8.62
C ILE A 34 8.44 -6.93 -8.21
N LYS A 35 8.47 -7.67 -7.11
CA LYS A 35 7.26 -8.26 -6.54
C LYS A 35 6.59 -7.24 -5.63
N VAL A 36 5.29 -7.02 -5.83
CA VAL A 36 4.52 -6.07 -5.03
C VAL A 36 3.38 -6.82 -4.36
N SER A 37 3.21 -6.60 -3.07
CA SER A 37 2.15 -7.23 -2.29
C SER A 37 1.64 -6.26 -1.23
N SER A 38 0.60 -6.63 -0.50
CA SER A 38 0.06 -5.81 0.58
C SER A 38 -0.39 -6.66 1.76
N ALA A 39 -0.46 -6.03 2.94
CA ALA A 39 -0.92 -6.67 4.17
C ALA A 39 -1.49 -5.61 5.10
N GLY A 40 -2.12 -6.04 6.18
CA GLY A 40 -2.68 -5.14 7.19
C GLY A 40 -2.14 -5.40 8.58
N LEU A 41 -2.01 -4.34 9.37
CA LEU A 41 -1.61 -4.45 10.77
C LEU A 41 -2.67 -5.18 11.59
N THR A 42 -3.94 -4.91 11.30
CA THR A 42 -5.11 -5.58 11.87
C THR A 42 -6.04 -5.93 10.72
N ALA A 43 -5.61 -6.85 9.86
CA ALA A 43 -6.26 -7.13 8.59
C ALA A 43 -7.65 -7.75 8.75
N LEU A 44 -8.52 -7.40 7.81
CA LEU A 44 -9.78 -8.10 7.60
C LEU A 44 -9.49 -9.29 6.68
N VAL A 45 -8.95 -10.34 7.26
CA VAL A 45 -8.42 -11.49 6.53
C VAL A 45 -9.50 -12.13 5.64
N GLY A 46 -9.15 -12.36 4.38
CA GLY A 46 -10.03 -12.98 3.41
C GLY A 46 -11.07 -12.05 2.79
N LYS A 47 -11.19 -10.81 3.27
CA LYS A 47 -12.12 -9.84 2.71
C LYS A 47 -11.58 -9.26 1.41
N GLY A 48 -12.48 -9.06 0.44
CA GLY A 48 -12.13 -8.39 -0.80
C GLY A 48 -11.85 -6.91 -0.60
N ALA A 49 -11.38 -6.25 -1.64
CA ALA A 49 -11.16 -4.81 -1.60
C ALA A 49 -12.48 -4.07 -1.36
N GLU A 50 -12.39 -2.93 -0.67
CA GLU A 50 -13.56 -2.11 -0.37
C GLU A 50 -14.27 -1.69 -1.67
N ALA A 51 -15.61 -1.69 -1.66
CA ALA A 51 -16.40 -1.52 -2.87
C ALA A 51 -16.15 -0.20 -3.62
N THR A 52 -16.11 0.92 -2.90
CA THR A 52 -15.89 2.23 -3.52
C THR A 52 -14.47 2.34 -4.08
N ALA A 53 -13.48 1.88 -3.33
CA ALA A 53 -12.09 1.85 -3.78
C ALA A 53 -11.94 0.98 -5.04
N SER A 54 -12.59 -0.20 -5.05
CA SER A 54 -12.58 -1.10 -6.20
C SER A 54 -13.19 -0.46 -7.43
N LYS A 55 -14.31 0.24 -7.25
CA LYS A 55 -15.02 0.91 -8.36
C LYS A 55 -14.15 2.01 -8.99
N ILE A 56 -13.51 2.83 -8.16
CA ILE A 56 -12.66 3.92 -8.63
C ILE A 56 -11.45 3.35 -9.38
N THR A 57 -10.81 2.33 -8.80
CA THR A 57 -9.63 1.70 -9.40
C THR A 57 -9.99 1.04 -10.73
N LEU A 58 -11.14 0.37 -10.80
CA LEU A 58 -11.64 -0.23 -12.05
C LEU A 58 -11.94 0.82 -13.11
N SER A 59 -12.46 1.99 -12.71
CA SER A 59 -12.70 3.10 -13.66
C SER A 59 -11.40 3.63 -14.26
N ASN A 60 -10.26 3.30 -13.66
CA ASN A 60 -8.93 3.60 -14.19
C ASN A 60 -8.28 2.37 -14.82
N ASN A 61 -9.09 1.38 -15.21
CA ASN A 61 -8.68 0.16 -15.91
C ASN A 61 -7.81 -0.79 -15.08
N ILE A 62 -7.95 -0.76 -13.76
CA ILE A 62 -7.23 -1.66 -12.86
C ILE A 62 -8.25 -2.41 -12.00
N ASP A 63 -8.25 -3.73 -12.11
CA ASP A 63 -9.21 -4.61 -11.45
C ASP A 63 -8.61 -5.20 -10.16
N MET A 64 -9.22 -4.90 -9.01
CA MET A 64 -8.80 -5.41 -7.71
C MET A 64 -9.68 -6.58 -7.23
N SER A 65 -10.49 -7.19 -8.10
CA SER A 65 -11.45 -8.22 -7.69
C SER A 65 -10.79 -9.47 -7.10
N ALA A 66 -9.54 -9.73 -7.43
CA ALA A 66 -8.80 -10.89 -6.89
C ALA A 66 -8.21 -10.63 -5.50
N HIS A 67 -8.22 -9.39 -5.02
CA HIS A 67 -7.62 -9.05 -3.73
C HIS A 67 -8.34 -9.71 -2.56
N LYS A 68 -7.57 -10.21 -1.60
CA LYS A 68 -8.07 -10.70 -0.31
C LYS A 68 -7.17 -10.19 0.80
N GLY A 69 -7.78 -9.70 1.87
CA GLY A 69 -7.05 -9.17 3.02
C GLY A 69 -6.10 -10.21 3.61
N LEU A 70 -4.90 -9.76 3.96
CA LEU A 70 -3.83 -10.60 4.49
C LEU A 70 -3.23 -9.92 5.72
N GLN A 71 -3.05 -10.70 6.79
CA GLN A 71 -2.45 -10.18 8.02
C GLN A 71 -0.94 -10.06 7.87
N LEU A 72 -0.37 -8.95 8.33
CA LEU A 72 1.07 -8.76 8.39
C LEU A 72 1.68 -9.78 9.35
N THR A 73 2.75 -10.43 8.90
CA THR A 73 3.48 -11.43 9.69
C THR A 73 4.97 -11.15 9.67
N LYS A 74 5.70 -11.78 10.59
CA LYS A 74 7.16 -11.70 10.63
C LYS A 74 7.79 -12.14 9.31
N SER A 75 7.25 -13.19 8.69
CA SER A 75 7.73 -13.70 7.40
C SER A 75 7.59 -12.66 6.30
N LEU A 76 6.43 -11.98 6.23
CA LEU A 76 6.21 -10.94 5.23
C LEU A 76 7.17 -9.78 5.41
N VAL A 77 7.43 -9.39 6.65
CA VAL A 77 8.41 -8.33 6.94
C VAL A 77 9.79 -8.75 6.46
N ALA A 78 10.19 -9.98 6.74
CA ALA A 78 11.50 -10.50 6.37
C ALA A 78 11.68 -10.63 4.85
N GLU A 79 10.62 -11.01 4.14
CA GLU A 79 10.67 -11.29 2.71
C GLU A 79 10.67 -10.04 1.83
N ASN A 80 10.38 -8.88 2.39
CA ASN A 80 10.28 -7.64 1.62
C ASN A 80 11.46 -6.71 1.90
N ASP A 81 11.98 -6.11 0.83
CA ASP A 81 13.12 -5.18 0.89
C ASP A 81 12.70 -3.76 1.24
N LEU A 82 11.46 -3.43 0.93
CA LEU A 82 10.88 -2.11 1.16
C LEU A 82 9.45 -2.28 1.66
N ILE A 83 9.12 -1.56 2.73
CA ILE A 83 7.78 -1.58 3.31
C ILE A 83 7.25 -0.15 3.32
N LEU A 84 6.08 0.07 2.72
CA LEU A 84 5.48 1.39 2.60
C LEU A 84 4.16 1.42 3.36
N VAL A 85 4.06 2.34 4.32
CA VAL A 85 2.87 2.50 5.18
C VAL A 85 2.15 3.81 4.86
N MET A 86 0.91 3.93 5.28
CA MET A 86 0.04 5.04 4.89
C MET A 86 0.13 6.22 5.84
N GLU A 87 0.29 5.97 7.15
CA GLU A 87 0.30 6.99 8.18
C GLU A 87 1.45 6.77 9.16
N GLN A 88 1.84 7.84 9.83
CA GLN A 88 2.92 7.77 10.84
C GLN A 88 2.59 6.77 11.95
N ARG A 89 1.32 6.67 12.35
CA ARG A 89 0.91 5.68 13.37
C ARG A 89 1.13 4.24 12.91
N HIS A 90 0.99 3.97 11.61
CA HIS A 90 1.28 2.63 11.05
C HIS A 90 2.78 2.34 11.15
N LEU A 91 3.61 3.33 10.89
CA LEU A 91 5.06 3.20 11.00
C LEU A 91 5.46 2.87 12.44
N THR A 92 4.91 3.62 13.39
CA THR A 92 5.18 3.43 14.82
C THR A 92 4.75 2.02 15.27
N ASP A 93 3.54 1.60 14.90
CA ASP A 93 3.02 0.28 15.26
C ASP A 93 3.86 -0.84 14.65
N LEU A 94 4.19 -0.71 13.39
CA LEU A 94 4.97 -1.74 12.67
C LEU A 94 6.36 -1.90 13.27
N LEU A 95 7.05 -0.79 13.52
CA LEU A 95 8.40 -0.82 14.11
C LEU A 95 8.38 -1.29 15.56
N GLY A 96 7.26 -1.06 16.27
CA GLY A 96 7.08 -1.59 17.62
C GLY A 96 6.98 -3.10 17.64
N GLN A 97 6.31 -3.69 16.66
CA GLN A 97 6.15 -5.14 16.54
C GLN A 97 7.34 -5.81 15.86
N TYR A 98 7.95 -5.12 14.89
CA TYR A 98 9.03 -5.64 14.06
C TYR A 98 10.18 -4.65 14.01
N PRO A 99 10.96 -4.51 15.09
CA PRO A 99 12.06 -3.52 15.14
C PRO A 99 13.11 -3.70 14.04
N ASN A 100 13.27 -4.91 13.53
CA ASN A 100 14.20 -5.19 12.45
C ASN A 100 13.77 -4.63 11.10
N ALA A 101 12.54 -4.09 11.00
CA ALA A 101 12.07 -3.41 9.80
C ALA A 101 12.56 -1.96 9.72
N ARG A 102 13.22 -1.46 10.77
CA ARG A 102 13.80 -0.12 10.75
C ARG A 102 14.85 -0.03 9.64
N GLY A 103 14.80 1.05 8.89
CA GLY A 103 15.72 1.26 7.77
C GLY A 103 15.14 0.81 6.42
N LYS A 104 14.04 0.04 6.42
CA LYS A 104 13.38 -0.35 5.17
C LYS A 104 11.88 -0.02 5.16
N THR A 105 11.38 0.66 6.18
CA THR A 105 9.96 1.04 6.29
C THR A 105 9.83 2.56 6.22
N PHE A 106 9.01 3.04 5.29
CA PHE A 106 8.81 4.47 5.03
C PHE A 106 7.34 4.76 4.77
N LEU A 107 6.96 6.03 4.86
CA LEU A 107 5.64 6.48 4.41
C LEU A 107 5.54 6.36 2.88
N LEU A 108 4.40 5.92 2.39
CA LEU A 108 4.15 5.94 0.94
C LEU A 108 4.27 7.37 0.41
N GLY A 109 3.81 8.36 1.18
CA GLY A 109 3.89 9.77 0.83
C GLY A 109 5.23 10.44 1.12
N LYS A 110 6.29 9.67 1.38
CA LYS A 110 7.62 10.22 1.70
C LYS A 110 8.07 11.29 0.73
N TRP A 111 7.92 11.07 -0.56
CA TRP A 111 8.39 11.98 -1.61
C TRP A 111 7.40 13.12 -1.90
N LEU A 112 6.30 13.18 -1.16
CA LEU A 112 5.31 14.25 -1.21
C LEU A 112 5.29 14.97 0.16
N ASN A 113 6.47 15.36 0.64
CA ASN A 113 6.66 16.04 1.93
C ASN A 113 6.13 15.23 3.12
N ASP A 114 6.34 13.90 3.09
CA ASP A 114 5.87 12.99 4.14
C ASP A 114 4.35 13.07 4.35
N THR A 115 3.61 13.26 3.28
CA THR A 115 2.15 13.33 3.35
C THR A 115 1.57 12.00 3.79
N GLU A 116 0.69 12.04 4.79
CA GLU A 116 -0.05 10.87 5.22
C GLU A 116 -1.24 10.63 4.30
N ILE A 117 -1.56 9.36 4.05
CA ILE A 117 -2.72 8.97 3.27
C ILE A 117 -3.79 8.53 4.25
N SER A 118 -4.75 9.41 4.50
CA SER A 118 -5.81 9.18 5.47
C SER A 118 -6.81 8.14 4.99
N ASP A 119 -7.51 7.51 5.95
CA ASP A 119 -8.49 6.47 5.67
C ASP A 119 -9.82 7.08 5.22
N PRO A 120 -10.28 6.80 3.97
CA PRO A 120 -11.57 7.32 3.50
C PRO A 120 -12.76 6.48 3.93
N TYR A 121 -12.55 5.40 4.68
CA TYR A 121 -13.59 4.45 5.07
C TYR A 121 -14.77 5.17 5.71
N ARG A 122 -15.98 4.86 5.27
CA ARG A 122 -17.25 5.47 5.70
C ARG A 122 -17.36 6.97 5.40
N GLN A 123 -16.51 7.48 4.53
CA GLN A 123 -16.61 8.86 4.06
C GLN A 123 -17.23 8.90 2.67
N SER A 124 -17.30 10.10 2.08
CA SER A 124 -17.93 10.30 0.77
C SER A 124 -17.12 9.67 -0.36
N GLN A 125 -17.76 9.48 -1.51
CA GLN A 125 -17.07 9.05 -2.71
C GLN A 125 -15.95 10.02 -3.09
N GLU A 126 -16.19 11.33 -2.88
CA GLU A 126 -15.18 12.36 -3.14
C GLU A 126 -13.92 12.13 -2.29
N ALA A 127 -14.09 11.72 -1.02
CA ALA A 127 -12.97 11.40 -0.15
C ALA A 127 -12.18 10.20 -0.69
N PHE A 128 -12.86 9.16 -1.19
CA PHE A 128 -12.20 8.02 -1.82
C PHE A 128 -11.45 8.43 -3.08
N GLU A 129 -12.02 9.29 -3.91
CA GLU A 129 -11.37 9.78 -5.12
C GLU A 129 -10.13 10.59 -4.79
N HIS A 130 -10.21 11.45 -3.77
CA HIS A 130 -9.07 12.22 -3.30
C HIS A 130 -7.93 11.30 -2.82
N VAL A 131 -8.27 10.29 -2.03
CA VAL A 131 -7.29 9.31 -1.54
C VAL A 131 -6.69 8.53 -2.70
N TYR A 132 -7.49 8.12 -3.68
CA TYR A 132 -7.00 7.43 -4.87
C TYR A 132 -5.95 8.28 -5.60
N GLN A 133 -6.25 9.57 -5.83
CA GLN A 133 -5.33 10.47 -6.52
C GLN A 133 -4.03 10.65 -5.73
N LEU A 134 -4.13 10.75 -4.41
CA LEU A 134 -2.96 10.91 -3.55
C LEU A 134 -2.09 9.64 -3.58
N ILE A 135 -2.71 8.46 -3.53
CA ILE A 135 -1.98 7.19 -3.65
C ILE A 135 -1.29 7.10 -5.01
N ASP A 136 -1.98 7.48 -6.07
CA ASP A 136 -1.42 7.46 -7.42
C ASP A 136 -0.18 8.34 -7.53
N LYS A 137 -0.26 9.56 -7.02
CA LYS A 137 0.89 10.48 -7.01
C LYS A 137 2.05 9.93 -6.19
N ALA A 138 1.76 9.36 -5.03
CA ALA A 138 2.78 8.81 -4.15
C ALA A 138 3.47 7.61 -4.82
N CYS A 139 2.70 6.73 -5.44
CA CYS A 139 3.24 5.59 -6.17
C CYS A 139 4.12 6.04 -7.34
N ASN A 140 3.68 7.05 -8.10
CA ASN A 140 4.48 7.61 -9.20
C ASN A 140 5.82 8.13 -8.68
N ALA A 141 5.82 8.83 -7.55
CA ALA A 141 7.05 9.36 -6.96
C ALA A 141 8.01 8.23 -6.58
N TRP A 142 7.49 7.12 -6.03
CA TRP A 142 8.31 5.98 -5.66
C TRP A 142 8.89 5.23 -6.87
N THR A 143 8.20 5.21 -8.00
CA THR A 143 8.71 4.47 -9.18
C THR A 143 10.07 4.96 -9.65
N LYS A 144 10.43 6.20 -9.33
CA LYS A 144 11.76 6.76 -9.66
C LYS A 144 12.89 6.09 -8.89
N TYR A 145 12.57 5.39 -7.82
CA TYR A 145 13.55 4.73 -6.94
C TYR A 145 13.46 3.21 -7.01
N LEU A 146 12.54 2.69 -7.84
CA LEU A 146 12.28 1.24 -7.96
C LEU A 146 12.69 0.63 -9.33
#